data_6720aa7d14458403cb0f838dc3a28b5c
#
_entry.id   6720aa7d14458403cb0f838dc3a28b5c
#
_cell.length_a   1.000
_cell.length_b   1.000
_cell.length_c   1.000
_cell.angle_alpha   90.00
_cell.angle_beta   90.00
_cell.angle_gamma   90.00
#
_symmetry.space_group_name_H-M   'P 1'
#
loop_
_entity.id
_entity.type
_entity.pdbx_description
1 polymer ?
#
loop_
_entity_poly.entity_id
_entity_poly.type
_entity_poly.pdbx_seq_one_letter_code
_entity_poly.pdbx_strand_id
1 'polypeptide(L)'
;MAEFAAIEEPMMGLRGRAGAMLLRATLAQNVGTGCAFGGLGVSVLAFQERFHASMGWAAMGLSLTVLTMTALGPMMALLLARWGLRRVMTVGVLVSFTGYLLLAFAPSIAVALFACAVFIGPGAALFAALPPAVLAGGWFPHARGRATGIAYLPIFSTIIPVVGVGIMQRYGLAGLYLSLAALHLLLLPLTLSVEEPPLDASDEAVVDVPDVEARPGGIMGTAIFWVIMLGYGVLSGISIAGAAHLLPAVEEHGVSVEMGAVLLAISGAASIAGSLLAGIACDRWGSANTLGIAGLGFSTGWGLLAMTGWLPALTASASLIGLAGAAIFPPINALSIEVFGVEALPKVLGLLGLFTIPFTFATSPLAGWLRDVSGNYLTVSAAFVTLCLAGAAAFFAIGRHLREKVRAEHMSHALQ
;
A
#
# COMPACT_ATOMS: atom_id res chain seq x y z
N MET A 1 35.16 15.16 14.00
CA MET A 1 34.65 16.46 13.47
C MET A 1 34.10 16.34 12.05
N ALA A 2 34.64 15.51 11.16
CA ALA A 2 34.05 15.26 9.82
C ALA A 2 32.70 14.48 9.86
N GLU A 3 32.50 13.62 10.85
CA GLU A 3 31.30 12.79 11.00
C GLU A 3 30.09 13.59 11.54
N PHE A 4 30.34 14.68 12.29
CA PHE A 4 29.27 15.60 12.73
C PHE A 4 28.84 16.58 11.63
N ALA A 5 29.72 16.94 10.69
CA ALA A 5 29.38 17.79 9.54
C ALA A 5 28.47 17.06 8.54
N ALA A 6 28.60 15.72 8.40
CA ALA A 6 27.73 14.90 7.55
C ALA A 6 26.29 14.76 8.07
N ILE A 7 26.02 15.12 9.33
CA ILE A 7 24.68 15.09 9.93
C ILE A 7 23.98 16.45 9.81
N GLU A 8 24.70 17.55 9.67
CA GLU A 8 24.13 18.91 9.56
C GLU A 8 23.68 19.28 8.13
N GLU A 9 24.30 18.76 7.07
CA GLU A 9 23.88 19.02 5.69
C GLU A 9 22.44 18.58 5.36
N PRO A 10 21.91 17.44 5.84
CA PRO A 10 20.56 17.05 5.54
C PRO A 10 19.47 17.89 6.21
N MET A 11 19.79 18.61 7.30
CA MET A 11 18.81 19.48 8.00
C MET A 11 18.67 20.87 7.36
N MET A 12 19.68 21.38 6.65
CA MET A 12 19.56 22.65 5.93
C MET A 12 18.68 22.56 4.68
N GLY A 13 18.62 21.41 4.00
CA GLY A 13 17.74 21.16 2.86
C GLY A 13 16.24 21.12 3.20
N LEU A 14 15.89 20.84 4.47
CA LEU A 14 14.49 20.88 4.94
C LEU A 14 13.96 22.29 5.18
N ARG A 15 14.80 23.30 5.27
CA ARG A 15 14.45 24.71 5.54
C ARG A 15 14.38 25.60 4.28
N GLY A 16 14.03 25.02 3.13
CA GLY A 16 13.95 25.78 1.90
C GLY A 16 12.84 25.28 0.97
N ARG A 17 12.96 25.60 -0.31
CA ARG A 17 12.04 25.13 -1.36
C ARG A 17 11.93 23.60 -1.40
N ALA A 18 13.05 22.88 -1.26
CA ALA A 18 13.07 21.41 -1.24
C ALA A 18 12.23 20.83 -0.09
N GLY A 19 12.36 21.37 1.13
CA GLY A 19 11.54 20.95 2.26
C GLY A 19 10.05 21.24 2.05
N ALA A 20 9.72 22.38 1.42
CA ALA A 20 8.35 22.69 1.06
C ALA A 20 7.78 21.70 0.01
N MET A 21 8.59 21.23 -0.94
CA MET A 21 8.16 20.22 -1.92
C MET A 21 8.00 18.85 -1.26
N LEU A 22 8.88 18.47 -0.34
CA LEU A 22 8.75 17.24 0.43
C LEU A 22 7.45 17.24 1.26
N LEU A 23 7.14 18.36 1.91
CA LEU A 23 5.87 18.52 2.65
C LEU A 23 4.65 18.35 1.72
N ARG A 24 4.67 18.95 0.52
CA ARG A 24 3.60 18.79 -0.49
C ARG A 24 3.47 17.34 -0.94
N ALA A 25 4.58 16.65 -1.20
CA ALA A 25 4.61 15.24 -1.54
C ALA A 25 3.99 14.39 -0.41
N THR A 26 4.42 14.63 0.84
CA THR A 26 3.91 13.93 2.03
C THR A 26 2.42 14.14 2.22
N LEU A 27 1.93 15.37 2.12
CA LEU A 27 0.51 15.68 2.27
C LEU A 27 -0.32 15.09 1.14
N ALA A 28 0.16 15.15 -0.10
CA ALA A 28 -0.54 14.56 -1.24
C ALA A 28 -0.69 13.05 -1.06
N GLN A 29 0.40 12.35 -0.75
CA GLN A 29 0.36 10.91 -0.51
C GLN A 29 -0.59 10.57 0.66
N ASN A 30 -0.47 11.29 1.78
CA ASN A 30 -1.28 11.03 2.96
C ASN A 30 -2.77 11.30 2.75
N VAL A 31 -3.15 12.39 2.06
CA VAL A 31 -4.55 12.65 1.73
C VAL A 31 -5.10 11.56 0.82
N GLY A 32 -4.40 11.20 -0.25
CA GLY A 32 -4.90 10.20 -1.20
C GLY A 32 -5.03 8.82 -0.57
N THR A 33 -3.95 8.27 0.01
CA THR A 33 -3.97 6.93 0.59
C THR A 33 -4.74 6.87 1.90
N GLY A 34 -4.61 7.88 2.76
CA GLY A 34 -5.32 7.95 4.03
C GLY A 34 -6.84 8.01 3.84
N CYS A 35 -7.33 8.84 2.91
CA CYS A 35 -8.75 8.90 2.58
C CYS A 35 -9.25 7.60 1.94
N ALA A 36 -8.46 6.98 1.04
CA ALA A 36 -8.83 5.73 0.40
C ALA A 36 -8.84 4.57 1.41
N PHE A 37 -7.73 4.28 2.07
CA PHE A 37 -7.65 3.12 2.98
C PHE A 37 -8.35 3.38 4.31
N GLY A 38 -8.13 4.54 4.94
CA GLY A 38 -8.76 4.88 6.20
C GLY A 38 -10.25 5.19 6.05
N GLY A 39 -10.61 6.04 5.08
CA GLY A 39 -11.99 6.49 4.88
C GLY A 39 -12.91 5.39 4.33
N LEU A 40 -12.51 4.68 3.26
CA LEU A 40 -13.32 3.58 2.72
C LEU A 40 -13.30 2.36 3.65
N GLY A 41 -12.18 2.10 4.36
CA GLY A 41 -12.08 1.00 5.31
C GLY A 41 -13.12 1.08 6.42
N VAL A 42 -13.30 2.26 7.06
CA VAL A 42 -14.32 2.44 8.10
C VAL A 42 -15.74 2.53 7.55
N SER A 43 -15.92 2.72 6.26
CA SER A 43 -17.23 2.88 5.62
C SER A 43 -17.90 1.55 5.24
N VAL A 44 -17.20 0.43 5.32
CA VAL A 44 -17.71 -0.87 4.84
C VAL A 44 -19.03 -1.24 5.51
N LEU A 45 -19.09 -1.15 6.85
CA LEU A 45 -20.32 -1.43 7.60
C LEU A 45 -21.43 -0.42 7.29
N ALA A 46 -21.09 0.85 7.19
CA ALA A 46 -22.04 1.90 6.85
C ALA A 46 -22.58 1.76 5.40
N PHE A 47 -21.80 1.23 4.47
CA PHE A 47 -22.26 0.87 3.13
C PHE A 47 -23.25 -0.28 3.16
N GLN A 48 -22.96 -1.32 3.94
CA GLN A 48 -23.84 -2.47 4.11
C GLN A 48 -25.19 -2.02 4.67
N GLU A 49 -25.18 -1.20 5.71
CA GLU A 49 -26.40 -0.68 6.34
C GLU A 49 -27.18 0.27 5.42
N ARG A 50 -26.51 1.30 4.85
CA ARG A 50 -27.16 2.33 4.02
C ARG A 50 -27.76 1.80 2.74
N PHE A 51 -27.08 0.86 2.07
CA PHE A 51 -27.47 0.37 0.75
C PHE A 51 -28.10 -1.03 0.79
N HIS A 52 -28.28 -1.61 1.99
CA HIS A 52 -28.72 -3.00 2.17
C HIS A 52 -27.92 -3.98 1.30
N ALA A 53 -26.60 -3.74 1.21
CA ALA A 53 -25.68 -4.49 0.38
C ALA A 53 -25.07 -5.68 1.15
N SER A 54 -24.69 -6.74 0.43
CA SER A 54 -23.87 -7.79 1.05
C SER A 54 -22.47 -7.28 1.41
N MET A 55 -21.78 -7.98 2.30
CA MET A 55 -20.41 -7.61 2.72
C MET A 55 -19.44 -7.58 1.53
N GLY A 56 -19.61 -8.52 0.57
CA GLY A 56 -18.80 -8.54 -0.64
C GLY A 56 -18.95 -7.27 -1.48
N TRP A 57 -20.18 -6.78 -1.67
CA TRP A 57 -20.44 -5.53 -2.39
C TRP A 57 -19.95 -4.30 -1.61
N ALA A 58 -20.15 -4.28 -0.29
CA ALA A 58 -19.70 -3.18 0.55
C ALA A 58 -18.16 -3.03 0.56
N ALA A 59 -17.43 -4.15 0.60
CA ALA A 59 -15.97 -4.17 0.58
C ALA A 59 -15.36 -3.88 -0.81
N MET A 60 -16.16 -3.99 -1.89
CA MET A 60 -15.69 -3.79 -3.27
C MET A 60 -15.22 -2.36 -3.55
N GLY A 61 -15.72 -1.36 -2.79
CA GLY A 61 -15.34 0.04 -2.99
C GLY A 61 -13.83 0.28 -2.89
N LEU A 62 -13.19 -0.24 -1.85
CA LEU A 62 -11.74 -0.16 -1.68
C LEU A 62 -11.00 -0.93 -2.77
N SER A 63 -11.46 -2.13 -3.11
CA SER A 63 -10.84 -2.96 -4.16
C SER A 63 -10.88 -2.30 -5.54
N LEU A 64 -12.00 -1.68 -5.90
CA LEU A 64 -12.13 -0.92 -7.15
C LEU A 64 -11.22 0.30 -7.18
N THR A 65 -11.11 1.00 -6.04
CA THR A 65 -10.18 2.13 -5.90
C THR A 65 -8.73 1.69 -6.14
N VAL A 66 -8.29 0.60 -5.50
CA VAL A 66 -6.93 0.08 -5.67
C VAL A 66 -6.70 -0.45 -7.08
N LEU A 67 -7.68 -1.17 -7.65
CA LEU A 67 -7.62 -1.67 -9.03
C LEU A 67 -7.35 -0.55 -10.02
N THR A 68 -8.18 0.49 -9.99
CA THR A 68 -8.09 1.58 -10.97
C THR A 68 -6.89 2.49 -10.72
N MET A 69 -6.48 2.66 -9.47
CA MET A 69 -5.24 3.34 -9.11
C MET A 69 -4.03 2.60 -9.70
N THR A 70 -3.98 1.29 -9.57
CA THR A 70 -2.86 0.47 -10.09
C THR A 70 -2.88 0.37 -11.62
N ALA A 71 -4.06 0.22 -12.22
CA ALA A 71 -4.22 0.13 -13.67
C ALA A 71 -3.74 1.37 -14.42
N LEU A 72 -3.77 2.54 -13.80
CA LEU A 72 -3.23 3.78 -14.36
C LEU A 72 -1.69 3.89 -14.25
N GLY A 73 -1.06 3.06 -13.45
CA GLY A 73 0.39 3.10 -13.24
C GLY A 73 1.23 3.20 -14.52
N PRO A 74 1.02 2.34 -15.54
CA PRO A 74 1.77 2.40 -16.81
C PRO A 74 1.60 3.71 -17.58
N MET A 75 0.45 4.40 -17.43
CA MET A 75 0.17 5.66 -18.09
C MET A 75 0.79 6.86 -17.38
N MET A 76 1.17 6.72 -16.11
CA MET A 76 1.63 7.83 -15.28
C MET A 76 2.89 8.49 -15.82
N ALA A 77 3.86 7.71 -16.33
CA ALA A 77 5.09 8.25 -16.91
C ALA A 77 4.77 9.17 -18.12
N LEU A 78 3.86 8.73 -18.99
CA LEU A 78 3.42 9.50 -20.15
C LEU A 78 2.67 10.78 -19.75
N LEU A 79 1.78 10.69 -18.76
CA LEU A 79 1.02 11.84 -18.28
C LEU A 79 1.94 12.87 -17.62
N LEU A 80 2.90 12.44 -16.81
CA LEU A 80 3.89 13.31 -16.18
C LEU A 80 4.79 13.99 -17.23
N ALA A 81 5.25 13.26 -18.24
CA ALA A 81 6.06 13.82 -19.31
C ALA A 81 5.30 14.86 -20.16
N ARG A 82 3.99 14.66 -20.39
CA ARG A 82 3.18 15.58 -21.22
C ARG A 82 2.65 16.79 -20.46
N TRP A 83 2.19 16.61 -19.24
CA TRP A 83 1.46 17.65 -18.49
C TRP A 83 2.26 18.25 -17.34
N GLY A 84 3.36 17.60 -16.92
CA GLY A 84 4.15 17.99 -15.76
C GLY A 84 3.47 17.61 -14.43
N LEU A 85 4.26 17.61 -13.38
CA LEU A 85 3.85 17.15 -12.03
C LEU A 85 2.70 17.99 -11.47
N ARG A 86 2.82 19.31 -11.53
CA ARG A 86 1.80 20.25 -11.02
C ARG A 86 0.42 19.97 -11.58
N ARG A 87 0.28 19.89 -12.93
CA ARG A 87 -1.02 19.70 -13.58
C ARG A 87 -1.60 18.33 -13.29
N VAL A 88 -0.78 17.28 -13.35
CA VAL A 88 -1.20 15.90 -13.06
C VAL A 88 -1.74 15.80 -11.66
N MET A 89 -0.99 16.30 -10.65
CA MET A 89 -1.42 16.27 -9.24
C MET A 89 -2.69 17.10 -9.01
N THR A 90 -2.77 18.29 -9.60
CA THR A 90 -3.95 19.16 -9.44
C THR A 90 -5.21 18.51 -10.03
N VAL A 91 -5.12 17.94 -11.24
CA VAL A 91 -6.23 17.19 -11.88
C VAL A 91 -6.62 16.00 -10.98
N GLY A 92 -5.64 15.26 -10.47
CA GLY A 92 -5.88 14.12 -9.58
C GLY A 92 -6.67 14.50 -8.32
N VAL A 93 -6.30 15.60 -7.68
CA VAL A 93 -7.02 16.12 -6.49
C VAL A 93 -8.47 16.49 -6.83
N LEU A 94 -8.70 17.17 -7.96
CA LEU A 94 -10.05 17.55 -8.39
C LEU A 94 -10.90 16.34 -8.75
N VAL A 95 -10.32 15.35 -9.41
CA VAL A 95 -10.99 14.08 -9.73
C VAL A 95 -11.38 13.33 -8.46
N SER A 96 -10.45 13.16 -7.51
CA SER A 96 -10.77 12.54 -6.21
C SER A 96 -11.81 13.33 -5.41
N PHE A 97 -11.69 14.66 -5.36
CA PHE A 97 -12.68 15.53 -4.74
C PHE A 97 -14.09 15.25 -5.28
N THR A 98 -14.24 15.20 -6.61
CA THR A 98 -15.52 14.89 -7.28
C THR A 98 -16.01 13.50 -6.87
N GLY A 99 -15.12 12.51 -6.77
CA GLY A 99 -15.46 11.17 -6.32
C GLY A 99 -16.01 11.13 -4.91
N TYR A 100 -15.36 11.78 -3.95
CA TYR A 100 -15.86 11.85 -2.57
C TYR A 100 -17.15 12.65 -2.45
N LEU A 101 -17.32 13.70 -3.24
CA LEU A 101 -18.57 14.45 -3.32
C LEU A 101 -19.71 13.56 -3.84
N LEU A 102 -19.44 12.77 -4.89
CA LEU A 102 -20.40 11.82 -5.43
C LEU A 102 -20.75 10.71 -4.41
N LEU A 103 -19.77 10.22 -3.64
CA LEU A 103 -20.01 9.27 -2.57
C LEU A 103 -20.94 9.81 -1.47
N ALA A 104 -20.76 11.09 -1.08
CA ALA A 104 -21.58 11.72 -0.05
C ALA A 104 -23.07 11.68 -0.39
N PHE A 105 -23.41 11.83 -1.68
CA PHE A 105 -24.78 11.90 -2.19
C PHE A 105 -25.19 10.66 -3.00
N ALA A 106 -24.42 9.57 -2.96
CA ALA A 106 -24.71 8.37 -3.73
C ALA A 106 -26.10 7.78 -3.36
N PRO A 107 -27.02 7.63 -4.33
CA PRO A 107 -28.35 7.07 -4.09
C PRO A 107 -28.36 5.54 -4.03
N SER A 108 -27.29 4.88 -4.51
CA SER A 108 -27.18 3.43 -4.56
C SER A 108 -25.74 2.97 -4.44
N ILE A 109 -25.54 1.70 -4.08
CA ILE A 109 -24.21 1.07 -4.02
C ILE A 109 -23.50 1.13 -5.39
N ALA A 110 -24.24 0.98 -6.50
CA ALA A 110 -23.66 1.05 -7.85
C ALA A 110 -23.04 2.42 -8.13
N VAL A 111 -23.69 3.52 -7.72
CA VAL A 111 -23.15 4.88 -7.86
C VAL A 111 -21.94 5.08 -6.94
N ALA A 112 -21.98 4.52 -5.72
CA ALA A 112 -20.86 4.56 -4.81
C ALA A 112 -19.63 3.82 -5.38
N LEU A 113 -19.82 2.61 -5.92
CA LEU A 113 -18.76 1.84 -6.55
C LEU A 113 -18.23 2.51 -7.84
N PHE A 114 -19.12 3.13 -8.61
CA PHE A 114 -18.73 3.93 -9.77
C PHE A 114 -17.84 5.12 -9.35
N ALA A 115 -18.19 5.82 -8.27
CA ALA A 115 -17.36 6.90 -7.72
C ALA A 115 -15.96 6.41 -7.31
N CYS A 116 -15.88 5.24 -6.67
CA CYS A 116 -14.61 4.61 -6.30
C CYS A 116 -13.76 4.25 -7.52
N ALA A 117 -14.39 3.61 -8.53
CA ALA A 117 -13.69 3.10 -9.70
C ALA A 117 -13.25 4.18 -10.69
N VAL A 118 -14.07 5.22 -10.89
CA VAL A 118 -13.86 6.21 -11.97
C VAL A 118 -13.23 7.50 -11.46
N PHE A 119 -13.44 7.84 -10.20
CA PHE A 119 -12.96 9.11 -9.66
C PHE A 119 -11.92 8.94 -8.56
N ILE A 120 -12.20 8.16 -7.50
CA ILE A 120 -11.30 8.09 -6.35
C ILE A 120 -10.01 7.37 -6.69
N GLY A 121 -10.08 6.18 -7.28
CA GLY A 121 -8.89 5.42 -7.67
C GLY A 121 -8.03 6.13 -8.72
N PRO A 122 -8.58 6.55 -9.86
CA PRO A 122 -7.85 7.32 -10.86
C PRO A 122 -7.30 8.63 -10.32
N GLY A 123 -8.08 9.37 -9.54
CA GLY A 123 -7.61 10.58 -8.91
C GLY A 123 -6.42 10.33 -7.99
N ALA A 124 -6.50 9.32 -7.10
CA ALA A 124 -5.41 8.93 -6.21
C ALA A 124 -4.15 8.50 -6.99
N ALA A 125 -4.29 7.82 -8.13
CA ALA A 125 -3.17 7.50 -9.01
C ALA A 125 -2.44 8.76 -9.48
N LEU A 126 -3.20 9.79 -9.87
CA LEU A 126 -2.68 11.03 -10.44
C LEU A 126 -1.96 11.92 -9.41
N PHE A 127 -2.28 11.86 -8.11
CA PHE A 127 -1.63 12.76 -7.16
C PHE A 127 -0.98 12.08 -5.94
N ALA A 128 -1.34 10.84 -5.60
CA ALA A 128 -0.90 10.20 -4.36
C ALA A 128 -0.05 8.94 -4.58
N ALA A 129 -0.10 8.31 -5.78
CA ALA A 129 0.68 7.10 -6.04
C ALA A 129 2.12 7.41 -6.44
N LEU A 130 2.39 7.67 -7.71
CA LEU A 130 3.73 7.92 -8.24
C LEU A 130 4.22 9.36 -8.03
N PRO A 131 3.40 10.42 -8.22
CA PRO A 131 3.88 11.80 -8.20
C PRO A 131 4.61 12.23 -6.92
N PRO A 132 4.20 11.82 -5.69
CA PRO A 132 4.95 12.14 -4.48
C PRO A 132 6.38 11.58 -4.47
N ALA A 133 6.61 10.38 -5.02
CA ALA A 133 7.95 9.80 -5.12
C ALA A 133 8.83 10.58 -6.11
N VAL A 134 8.26 10.95 -7.26
CA VAL A 134 8.94 11.75 -8.28
C VAL A 134 9.30 13.13 -7.72
N LEU A 135 8.34 13.78 -7.02
CA LEU A 135 8.57 15.08 -6.41
C LEU A 135 9.62 15.02 -5.31
N ALA A 136 9.48 14.12 -4.35
CA ALA A 136 10.43 13.97 -3.23
C ALA A 136 11.81 13.54 -3.72
N GLY A 137 11.89 12.53 -4.59
CA GLY A 137 13.15 12.02 -5.11
C GLY A 137 13.90 13.01 -6.01
N GLY A 138 13.17 13.80 -6.79
CA GLY A 138 13.75 14.79 -7.69
C GLY A 138 14.33 16.02 -6.96
N TRP A 139 13.70 16.45 -5.85
CA TRP A 139 14.21 17.55 -5.02
C TRP A 139 15.32 17.12 -4.05
N PHE A 140 15.49 15.82 -3.81
CA PHE A 140 16.52 15.26 -2.93
C PHE A 140 17.33 14.17 -3.65
N PRO A 141 18.09 14.51 -4.71
CA PRO A 141 18.80 13.51 -5.54
C PRO A 141 19.81 12.67 -4.75
N HIS A 142 20.50 13.25 -3.75
CA HIS A 142 21.46 12.55 -2.89
C HIS A 142 20.82 11.80 -1.71
N ALA A 143 19.50 11.97 -1.47
CA ALA A 143 18.77 11.35 -0.36
C ALA A 143 17.40 10.82 -0.80
N ARG A 144 17.27 10.37 -2.06
CA ARG A 144 16.00 9.93 -2.69
C ARG A 144 15.22 8.95 -1.81
N GLY A 145 15.90 7.92 -1.30
CA GLY A 145 15.25 6.90 -0.46
C GLY A 145 14.67 7.46 0.84
N ARG A 146 15.41 8.35 1.53
CA ARG A 146 14.93 9.00 2.77
C ARG A 146 13.77 9.94 2.49
N ALA A 147 13.88 10.77 1.46
CA ALA A 147 12.82 11.72 1.10
C ALA A 147 11.53 10.99 0.71
N THR A 148 11.64 9.95 -0.13
CA THR A 148 10.50 9.11 -0.49
C THR A 148 9.93 8.39 0.72
N GLY A 149 10.78 7.84 1.61
CA GLY A 149 10.34 7.19 2.84
C GLY A 149 9.52 8.14 3.74
N ILE A 150 9.95 9.40 3.90
CA ILE A 150 9.19 10.42 4.63
C ILE A 150 7.87 10.73 3.93
N ALA A 151 7.88 10.89 2.60
CA ALA A 151 6.67 11.20 1.83
C ALA A 151 5.60 10.11 1.97
N TYR A 152 6.00 8.85 2.14
CA TYR A 152 5.08 7.70 2.21
C TYR A 152 4.77 7.23 3.64
N LEU A 153 5.13 7.99 4.69
CA LEU A 153 4.70 7.68 6.05
C LEU A 153 3.16 7.67 6.13
N PRO A 154 2.49 6.60 6.55
CA PRO A 154 1.04 6.45 6.47
C PRO A 154 0.31 7.13 7.65
N ILE A 155 0.54 8.43 7.85
CA ILE A 155 0.03 9.20 9.00
C ILE A 155 -1.50 9.28 8.96
N PHE A 156 -2.07 9.62 7.80
CA PHE A 156 -3.52 9.79 7.68
C PHE A 156 -4.28 8.47 7.67
N SER A 157 -3.67 7.39 7.20
CA SER A 157 -4.24 6.04 7.35
C SER A 157 -4.37 5.62 8.82
N THR A 158 -3.57 6.22 9.71
CA THR A 158 -3.67 6.03 11.15
C THR A 158 -4.74 6.92 11.78
N ILE A 159 -4.85 8.19 11.36
CA ILE A 159 -5.73 9.20 11.98
C ILE A 159 -7.17 9.09 11.47
N ILE A 160 -7.36 8.94 10.16
CA ILE A 160 -8.68 8.99 9.51
C ILE A 160 -9.66 7.94 10.04
N PRO A 161 -9.29 6.69 10.36
CA PRO A 161 -10.23 5.75 10.94
C PRO A 161 -10.93 6.26 12.19
N VAL A 162 -10.19 6.79 13.15
CA VAL A 162 -10.73 7.27 14.43
C VAL A 162 -11.56 8.55 14.23
N VAL A 163 -10.98 9.54 13.56
CA VAL A 163 -11.66 10.81 13.29
C VAL A 163 -12.87 10.59 12.39
N GLY A 164 -12.76 9.71 11.39
CA GLY A 164 -13.81 9.39 10.43
C GLY A 164 -15.02 8.75 11.07
N VAL A 165 -14.82 7.79 12.00
CA VAL A 165 -15.94 7.20 12.75
C VAL A 165 -16.63 8.25 13.62
N GLY A 166 -15.88 9.10 14.31
CA GLY A 166 -16.46 10.20 15.10
C GLY A 166 -17.28 11.18 14.26
N ILE A 167 -16.82 11.53 13.05
CA ILE A 167 -17.57 12.35 12.09
C ILE A 167 -18.82 11.60 11.62
N MET A 168 -18.68 10.32 11.28
CA MET A 168 -19.77 9.51 10.75
C MET A 168 -20.89 9.33 11.77
N GLN A 169 -20.57 9.15 13.04
CA GLN A 169 -21.57 9.06 14.13
C GLN A 169 -22.33 10.38 14.33
N ARG A 170 -21.66 11.52 14.17
CA ARG A 170 -22.27 12.83 14.42
C ARG A 170 -23.00 13.39 13.21
N TYR A 171 -22.50 13.16 12.01
CA TYR A 171 -22.96 13.76 10.76
C TYR A 171 -23.34 12.73 9.69
N GLY A 172 -23.33 11.44 10.04
CA GLY A 172 -23.63 10.34 9.12
C GLY A 172 -22.52 10.10 8.07
N LEU A 173 -22.75 9.13 7.20
CA LEU A 173 -21.83 8.74 6.13
C LEU A 173 -21.57 9.88 5.13
N ALA A 174 -22.58 10.70 4.84
CA ALA A 174 -22.42 11.89 3.99
C ALA A 174 -21.46 12.90 4.62
N GLY A 175 -21.54 13.12 5.94
CA GLY A 175 -20.62 14.00 6.67
C GLY A 175 -19.17 13.53 6.60
N LEU A 176 -18.92 12.23 6.70
CA LEU A 176 -17.59 11.65 6.49
C LEU A 176 -17.06 12.00 5.10
N TYR A 177 -17.80 11.67 4.04
CA TYR A 177 -17.31 11.89 2.67
C TYR A 177 -17.19 13.35 2.29
N LEU A 178 -18.06 14.24 2.79
CA LEU A 178 -17.89 15.68 2.64
C LEU A 178 -16.63 16.19 3.32
N SER A 179 -16.27 15.64 4.50
CA SER A 179 -15.03 15.98 5.19
C SER A 179 -13.80 15.52 4.41
N LEU A 180 -13.85 14.30 3.83
CA LEU A 180 -12.79 13.82 2.96
C LEU A 180 -12.68 14.64 1.67
N ALA A 181 -13.80 15.03 1.06
CA ALA A 181 -13.81 15.94 -0.08
C ALA A 181 -13.19 17.31 0.30
N ALA A 182 -13.58 17.88 1.44
CA ALA A 182 -13.00 19.14 1.94
C ALA A 182 -11.48 19.04 2.12
N LEU A 183 -10.97 17.90 2.61
CA LEU A 183 -9.54 17.65 2.75
C LEU A 183 -8.81 17.68 1.39
N HIS A 184 -9.42 17.15 0.32
CA HIS A 184 -8.89 17.28 -1.04
C HIS A 184 -8.90 18.73 -1.53
N LEU A 185 -9.96 19.47 -1.23
CA LEU A 185 -10.04 20.89 -1.60
C LEU A 185 -8.98 21.72 -0.87
N LEU A 186 -8.69 21.42 0.41
CA LEU A 186 -7.61 22.04 1.17
C LEU A 186 -6.22 21.70 0.62
N LEU A 187 -6.06 20.54 -0.04
CA LEU A 187 -4.82 20.15 -0.70
C LEU A 187 -4.61 20.90 -2.03
N LEU A 188 -5.66 21.42 -2.66
CA LEU A 188 -5.60 22.04 -3.98
C LEU A 188 -4.58 23.20 -4.08
N PRO A 189 -4.53 24.19 -3.16
CA PRO A 189 -3.52 25.25 -3.25
C PRO A 189 -2.09 24.70 -3.11
N LEU A 190 -1.89 23.61 -2.38
CA LEU A 190 -0.57 22.98 -2.23
C LEU A 190 -0.13 22.32 -3.55
N THR A 191 -1.04 21.63 -4.26
CA THR A 191 -0.71 21.01 -5.57
C THR A 191 -0.53 22.07 -6.66
N LEU A 192 -1.28 23.16 -6.62
CA LEU A 192 -1.10 24.31 -7.54
C LEU A 192 0.26 25.01 -7.35
N SER A 193 0.86 24.91 -6.18
CA SER A 193 2.18 25.48 -5.85
C SER A 193 3.33 24.49 -5.97
N VAL A 194 3.10 23.29 -6.54
CA VAL A 194 4.16 22.32 -6.84
C VAL A 194 5.08 22.88 -7.92
N GLU A 195 6.37 22.81 -7.68
CA GLU A 195 7.43 23.17 -8.62
C GLU A 195 8.06 21.88 -9.18
N GLU A 196 8.40 21.88 -10.46
CA GLU A 196 9.10 20.76 -11.08
C GLU A 196 10.50 20.64 -10.46
N PRO A 197 11.02 19.40 -10.27
CA PRO A 197 12.39 19.21 -9.81
C PRO A 197 13.41 19.89 -10.75
N PRO A 198 14.59 20.35 -10.25
CA PRO A 198 15.64 20.88 -11.08
C PRO A 198 16.06 19.89 -12.17
N LEU A 199 16.31 20.39 -13.39
CA LEU A 199 16.64 19.58 -14.58
C LEU A 199 17.88 18.71 -14.42
N ASP A 200 18.84 19.14 -13.58
CA ASP A 200 20.08 18.38 -13.29
C ASP A 200 19.82 17.05 -12.53
N ALA A 201 18.61 16.91 -11.95
CA ALA A 201 18.18 15.68 -11.27
C ALA A 201 17.40 14.71 -12.18
N SER A 202 17.00 15.15 -13.38
CA SER A 202 16.16 14.38 -14.31
C SER A 202 16.99 13.54 -15.31
N ASP A 203 18.20 13.95 -15.62
CA ASP A 203 19.05 13.24 -16.61
C ASP A 203 19.57 11.89 -16.13
N GLU A 204 19.65 11.66 -14.81
CA GLU A 204 19.99 10.32 -14.27
C GLU A 204 18.76 9.42 -14.04
N ALA A 205 17.54 9.92 -14.22
CA ALA A 205 16.29 9.16 -13.98
C ALA A 205 15.76 8.43 -15.22
N VAL A 206 16.28 8.74 -16.42
CA VAL A 206 16.13 7.89 -17.60
C VAL A 206 17.26 6.87 -17.54
N VAL A 207 17.11 5.86 -16.69
CA VAL A 207 17.92 4.65 -16.81
C VAL A 207 17.59 4.10 -18.19
N ASP A 208 18.55 4.25 -19.10
CA ASP A 208 18.61 3.48 -20.34
C ASP A 208 18.47 2.02 -19.92
N VAL A 209 17.31 1.42 -20.20
CA VAL A 209 17.03 0.03 -19.79
C VAL A 209 17.83 -0.83 -20.77
N PRO A 210 19.00 -1.37 -20.38
CA PRO A 210 19.71 -2.28 -21.25
C PRO A 210 18.77 -3.46 -21.55
N ASP A 211 18.73 -3.86 -22.80
CA ASP A 211 17.96 -4.99 -23.30
C ASP A 211 18.26 -6.25 -22.48
N VAL A 212 17.33 -6.62 -21.57
CA VAL A 212 17.37 -7.89 -20.83
C VAL A 212 16.85 -9.02 -21.74
N GLU A 213 17.29 -9.02 -22.99
CA GLU A 213 16.93 -10.06 -23.99
C GLU A 213 17.81 -11.32 -23.93
N ALA A 214 18.76 -11.40 -22.99
CA ALA A 214 19.79 -12.45 -23.02
C ALA A 214 19.36 -13.82 -22.44
N ARG A 215 18.11 -14.02 -21.96
CA ARG A 215 17.65 -15.35 -21.50
C ARG A 215 16.49 -15.87 -22.36
N PRO A 216 16.59 -17.12 -22.88
CA PRO A 216 15.45 -17.74 -23.58
C PRO A 216 14.22 -17.78 -22.65
N GLY A 217 13.12 -17.13 -23.06
CA GLY A 217 11.88 -17.05 -22.29
C GLY A 217 11.75 -15.85 -21.34
N GLY A 218 12.77 -15.03 -21.16
CA GLY A 218 12.73 -13.83 -20.32
C GLY A 218 12.40 -14.11 -18.84
N ILE A 219 12.01 -13.08 -18.09
CA ILE A 219 11.66 -13.18 -16.65
C ILE A 219 10.51 -14.16 -16.41
N MET A 220 9.46 -14.11 -17.25
CA MET A 220 8.25 -14.94 -17.13
C MET A 220 8.50 -16.42 -17.44
N GLY A 221 9.60 -16.79 -18.11
CA GLY A 221 10.00 -18.18 -18.35
C GLY A 221 10.56 -18.88 -17.10
N THR A 222 10.79 -18.16 -16.02
CA THR A 222 11.36 -18.71 -14.79
C THR A 222 10.28 -19.10 -13.78
N ALA A 223 10.31 -20.33 -13.25
CA ALA A 223 9.37 -20.75 -12.21
C ALA A 223 9.45 -19.88 -10.95
N ILE A 224 10.64 -19.37 -10.61
CA ILE A 224 10.84 -18.53 -9.44
C ILE A 224 10.06 -17.19 -9.54
N PHE A 225 9.91 -16.61 -10.74
CA PHE A 225 9.07 -15.43 -10.94
C PHE A 225 7.62 -15.69 -10.53
N TRP A 226 7.04 -16.81 -10.95
CA TRP A 226 5.65 -17.16 -10.66
C TRP A 226 5.42 -17.47 -9.18
N VAL A 227 6.39 -18.09 -8.51
CA VAL A 227 6.31 -18.34 -7.06
C VAL A 227 6.37 -17.02 -6.29
N ILE A 228 7.28 -16.10 -6.67
CA ILE A 228 7.37 -14.76 -6.09
C ILE A 228 6.07 -13.99 -6.33
N MET A 229 5.57 -14.02 -7.56
CA MET A 229 4.33 -13.32 -7.95
C MET A 229 3.12 -13.83 -7.18
N LEU A 230 2.93 -15.14 -7.07
CA LEU A 230 1.81 -15.72 -6.32
C LEU A 230 1.90 -15.41 -4.83
N GLY A 231 3.07 -15.58 -4.20
CA GLY A 231 3.28 -15.26 -2.79
C GLY A 231 3.06 -13.77 -2.50
N TYR A 232 3.64 -12.90 -3.33
CA TYR A 232 3.47 -11.45 -3.22
C TYR A 232 2.01 -11.01 -3.45
N GLY A 233 1.35 -11.60 -4.47
CA GLY A 233 -0.05 -11.32 -4.78
C GLY A 233 -0.97 -11.66 -3.62
N VAL A 234 -0.80 -12.85 -3.03
CA VAL A 234 -1.58 -13.30 -1.85
C VAL A 234 -1.38 -12.35 -0.67
N LEU A 235 -0.13 -12.07 -0.29
CA LEU A 235 0.14 -11.19 0.86
C LEU A 235 -0.39 -9.77 0.63
N SER A 236 -0.21 -9.23 -0.58
CA SER A 236 -0.71 -7.90 -0.95
C SER A 236 -2.25 -7.85 -0.96
N GLY A 237 -2.91 -8.87 -1.50
CA GLY A 237 -4.36 -8.98 -1.49
C GLY A 237 -4.92 -9.03 -0.07
N ILE A 238 -4.32 -9.83 0.82
CA ILE A 238 -4.73 -9.93 2.23
C ILE A 238 -4.44 -8.64 2.98
N SER A 239 -3.36 -7.93 2.66
CA SER A 239 -3.07 -6.61 3.24
C SER A 239 -4.17 -5.59 2.91
N ILE A 240 -4.63 -5.54 1.66
CA ILE A 240 -5.72 -4.66 1.23
C ILE A 240 -7.05 -5.10 1.85
N ALA A 241 -7.33 -6.40 1.87
CA ALA A 241 -8.53 -6.93 2.51
C ALA A 241 -8.55 -6.60 4.02
N GLY A 242 -7.38 -6.57 4.69
CA GLY A 242 -7.25 -6.16 6.08
C GLY A 242 -7.80 -4.76 6.35
N ALA A 243 -7.55 -3.80 5.46
CA ALA A 243 -8.09 -2.45 5.61
C ALA A 243 -9.62 -2.38 5.52
N ALA A 244 -10.25 -3.28 4.76
CA ALA A 244 -11.70 -3.32 4.59
C ALA A 244 -12.41 -4.22 5.63
N HIS A 245 -11.75 -5.29 6.08
CA HIS A 245 -12.41 -6.34 6.87
C HIS A 245 -12.00 -6.38 8.35
N LEU A 246 -10.93 -5.66 8.76
CA LEU A 246 -10.49 -5.67 10.16
C LEU A 246 -11.58 -5.12 11.10
N LEU A 247 -12.17 -3.97 10.76
CA LEU A 247 -13.22 -3.35 11.56
C LEU A 247 -14.48 -4.24 11.62
N PRO A 248 -15.07 -4.72 10.49
CA PRO A 248 -16.19 -5.65 10.53
C PRO A 248 -15.89 -6.95 11.29
N ALA A 249 -14.67 -7.46 11.19
CA ALA A 249 -14.30 -8.70 11.85
C ALA A 249 -14.18 -8.55 13.37
N VAL A 250 -13.71 -7.43 13.89
CA VAL A 250 -13.67 -7.19 15.35
C VAL A 250 -15.05 -6.86 15.92
N GLU A 251 -15.94 -6.26 15.13
CA GLU A 251 -17.32 -6.00 15.52
C GLU A 251 -18.10 -7.30 15.79
N GLU A 252 -17.86 -8.37 15.03
CA GLU A 252 -18.46 -9.69 15.30
C GLU A 252 -18.11 -10.26 16.68
N HIS A 253 -17.02 -9.80 17.29
CA HIS A 253 -16.66 -10.13 18.67
C HIS A 253 -17.35 -9.23 19.73
N GLY A 254 -18.30 -8.39 19.33
CA GLY A 254 -19.01 -7.45 20.22
C GLY A 254 -18.20 -6.19 20.56
N VAL A 255 -17.13 -5.91 19.80
CA VAL A 255 -16.33 -4.68 19.93
C VAL A 255 -17.06 -3.54 19.23
N SER A 256 -17.15 -2.36 19.88
CA SER A 256 -17.79 -1.20 19.27
C SER A 256 -17.06 -0.70 18.03
N VAL A 257 -17.79 -0.04 17.12
CA VAL A 257 -17.23 0.54 15.88
C VAL A 257 -16.11 1.53 16.19
N GLU A 258 -16.24 2.30 17.28
CA GLU A 258 -15.21 3.25 17.72
C GLU A 258 -13.91 2.54 18.10
N MET A 259 -14.02 1.45 18.87
CA MET A 259 -12.85 0.65 19.24
C MET A 259 -12.28 -0.08 18.04
N GLY A 260 -13.13 -0.55 17.11
CA GLY A 260 -12.71 -1.10 15.83
C GLY A 260 -11.91 -0.09 14.99
N ALA A 261 -12.32 1.18 14.97
CA ALA A 261 -11.58 2.25 14.33
C ALA A 261 -10.23 2.52 15.02
N VAL A 262 -10.17 2.45 16.34
CA VAL A 262 -8.89 2.53 17.09
C VAL A 262 -7.98 1.37 16.73
N LEU A 263 -8.48 0.15 16.63
CA LEU A 263 -7.68 -1.01 16.20
C LEU A 263 -7.16 -0.85 14.77
N LEU A 264 -7.98 -0.31 13.87
CA LEU A 264 -7.55 0.01 12.49
C LEU A 264 -6.46 1.11 12.49
N ALA A 265 -6.58 2.11 13.34
CA ALA A 265 -5.56 3.14 13.54
C ALA A 265 -4.24 2.57 14.11
N ILE A 266 -4.34 1.64 15.07
CA ILE A 266 -3.17 0.90 15.60
C ILE A 266 -2.49 0.10 14.48
N SER A 267 -3.27 -0.56 13.62
CA SER A 267 -2.73 -1.25 12.44
C SER A 267 -1.99 -0.28 11.51
N GLY A 268 -2.56 0.90 11.26
CA GLY A 268 -1.91 1.97 10.49
C GLY A 268 -0.60 2.45 11.13
N ALA A 269 -0.59 2.68 12.44
CA ALA A 269 0.61 3.08 13.18
C ALA A 269 1.69 1.99 13.17
N ALA A 270 1.30 0.72 13.35
CA ALA A 270 2.19 -0.43 13.30
C ALA A 270 2.83 -0.60 11.89
N SER A 271 2.15 -0.19 10.84
CA SER A 271 2.67 -0.23 9.47
C SER A 271 3.91 0.64 9.28
N ILE A 272 4.02 1.75 10.01
CA ILE A 272 5.22 2.61 10.00
C ILE A 272 6.42 1.80 10.53
N ALA A 273 6.27 1.16 11.68
CA ALA A 273 7.30 0.31 12.26
C ALA A 273 7.62 -0.90 11.35
N GLY A 274 6.59 -1.50 10.73
CA GLY A 274 6.73 -2.63 9.82
C GLY A 274 7.63 -2.33 8.62
N SER A 275 7.44 -1.18 7.99
CA SER A 275 8.26 -0.74 6.85
C SER A 275 9.73 -0.55 7.25
N LEU A 276 9.99 0.07 8.41
CA LEU A 276 11.36 0.29 8.90
C LEU A 276 12.05 -1.02 9.30
N LEU A 277 11.33 -1.86 10.06
CA LEU A 277 11.86 -3.15 10.51
C LEU A 277 12.11 -4.12 9.35
N ALA A 278 11.32 -4.04 8.28
CA ALA A 278 11.51 -4.86 7.10
C ALA A 278 12.87 -4.64 6.41
N GLY A 279 13.33 -3.39 6.33
CA GLY A 279 14.67 -3.08 5.81
C GLY A 279 15.77 -3.77 6.65
N ILE A 280 15.72 -3.59 7.97
CA ILE A 280 16.67 -4.23 8.90
C ILE A 280 16.61 -5.77 8.83
N ALA A 281 15.40 -6.31 8.69
CA ALA A 281 15.17 -7.74 8.56
C ALA A 281 15.75 -8.29 7.24
N CYS A 282 15.63 -7.55 6.13
CA CYS A 282 16.25 -7.91 4.85
C CYS A 282 17.78 -8.03 4.98
N ASP A 283 18.41 -7.04 5.61
CA ASP A 283 19.86 -7.04 5.79
C ASP A 283 20.34 -8.21 6.68
N ARG A 284 19.53 -8.59 7.68
CA ARG A 284 19.90 -9.61 8.67
C ARG A 284 19.54 -11.04 8.26
N TRP A 285 18.40 -11.23 7.63
CA TRP A 285 17.83 -12.57 7.35
C TRP A 285 17.62 -12.87 5.88
N GLY A 286 17.83 -11.86 5.00
CA GLY A 286 17.59 -11.92 3.57
C GLY A 286 16.13 -11.60 3.20
N SER A 287 15.94 -11.13 1.99
CA SER A 287 14.67 -10.59 1.49
C SER A 287 13.55 -11.62 1.47
N ALA A 288 13.83 -12.82 0.97
CA ALA A 288 12.84 -13.91 0.90
C ALA A 288 12.38 -14.34 2.30
N ASN A 289 13.30 -14.48 3.26
CA ASN A 289 12.91 -14.85 4.63
C ASN A 289 12.09 -13.75 5.31
N THR A 290 12.38 -12.49 5.03
CA THR A 290 11.61 -11.35 5.56
C THR A 290 10.17 -11.37 5.05
N LEU A 291 9.94 -11.70 3.76
CA LEU A 291 8.60 -11.94 3.23
C LEU A 291 7.91 -13.14 3.89
N GLY A 292 8.65 -14.21 4.16
CA GLY A 292 8.14 -15.36 4.90
C GLY A 292 7.71 -14.98 6.33
N ILE A 293 8.50 -14.15 7.04
CA ILE A 293 8.16 -13.63 8.37
C ILE A 293 6.92 -12.73 8.31
N ALA A 294 6.79 -11.87 7.28
CA ALA A 294 5.59 -11.06 7.07
C ALA A 294 4.35 -11.96 6.88
N GLY A 295 4.45 -13.05 6.10
CA GLY A 295 3.39 -14.04 5.95
C GLY A 295 3.00 -14.70 7.28
N LEU A 296 3.98 -15.06 8.13
CA LEU A 296 3.71 -15.56 9.50
C LEU A 296 3.05 -14.48 10.38
N GLY A 297 3.47 -13.23 10.24
CA GLY A 297 2.85 -12.10 10.95
C GLY A 297 1.38 -11.94 10.61
N PHE A 298 1.01 -11.98 9.33
CA PHE A 298 -0.39 -11.99 8.89
C PHE A 298 -1.15 -13.21 9.41
N SER A 299 -0.57 -14.40 9.28
CA SER A 299 -1.19 -15.64 9.75
C SER A 299 -1.49 -15.58 11.25
N THR A 300 -0.53 -15.12 12.06
CA THR A 300 -0.71 -14.96 13.50
C THR A 300 -1.74 -13.87 13.80
N GLY A 301 -1.70 -12.73 13.11
CA GLY A 301 -2.65 -11.65 13.29
C GLY A 301 -4.09 -12.10 13.02
N TRP A 302 -4.37 -12.67 11.84
CA TRP A 302 -5.70 -13.18 11.50
C TRP A 302 -6.12 -14.37 12.36
N GLY A 303 -5.18 -15.22 12.78
CA GLY A 303 -5.44 -16.31 13.73
C GLY A 303 -5.88 -15.83 15.10
N LEU A 304 -5.18 -14.84 15.66
CA LEU A 304 -5.58 -14.22 16.95
C LEU A 304 -6.96 -13.58 16.85
N LEU A 305 -7.24 -12.86 15.76
CA LEU A 305 -8.54 -12.25 15.52
C LEU A 305 -9.66 -13.29 15.45
N ALA A 306 -9.40 -14.46 14.86
CA ALA A 306 -10.37 -15.53 14.76
C ALA A 306 -10.68 -16.21 16.11
N MET A 307 -9.72 -16.23 17.04
CA MET A 307 -9.79 -17.06 18.24
C MET A 307 -10.40 -16.35 19.46
N THR A 308 -10.43 -15.01 19.49
CA THR A 308 -10.80 -14.31 20.73
C THR A 308 -11.30 -12.89 20.51
N GLY A 309 -12.29 -12.48 21.34
CA GLY A 309 -12.73 -11.08 21.48
C GLY A 309 -11.99 -10.31 22.59
N TRP A 310 -10.94 -10.87 23.21
CA TRP A 310 -10.18 -10.20 24.24
C TRP A 310 -9.37 -9.02 23.65
N LEU A 311 -9.65 -7.81 24.11
CA LEU A 311 -9.14 -6.56 23.53
C LEU A 311 -7.61 -6.51 23.38
N PRO A 312 -6.78 -6.94 24.35
CA PRO A 312 -5.32 -6.98 24.14
C PRO A 312 -4.88 -7.92 23.01
N ALA A 313 -5.56 -9.05 22.80
CA ALA A 313 -5.25 -9.95 21.70
C ALA A 313 -5.70 -9.35 20.35
N LEU A 314 -6.83 -8.66 20.30
CA LEU A 314 -7.26 -7.91 19.12
C LEU A 314 -6.31 -6.75 18.78
N THR A 315 -5.77 -6.08 19.82
CA THR A 315 -4.74 -5.04 19.64
C THR A 315 -3.44 -5.64 19.07
N ALA A 316 -3.01 -6.79 19.58
CA ALA A 316 -1.85 -7.52 19.04
C ALA A 316 -2.11 -7.98 17.60
N SER A 317 -3.31 -8.49 17.31
CA SER A 317 -3.74 -8.88 15.96
C SER A 317 -3.65 -7.69 14.99
N ALA A 318 -4.28 -6.57 15.32
CA ALA A 318 -4.26 -5.35 14.49
C ALA A 318 -2.82 -4.85 14.25
N SER A 319 -1.99 -4.87 15.30
CA SER A 319 -0.57 -4.50 15.21
C SER A 319 0.21 -5.43 14.28
N LEU A 320 0.02 -6.74 14.38
CA LEU A 320 0.68 -7.73 13.52
C LEU A 320 0.24 -7.60 12.06
N ILE A 321 -1.06 -7.39 11.81
CA ILE A 321 -1.60 -7.18 10.46
C ILE A 321 -1.00 -5.92 9.82
N GLY A 322 -0.95 -4.81 10.55
CA GLY A 322 -0.36 -3.57 10.07
C GLY A 322 1.14 -3.69 9.81
N LEU A 323 1.87 -4.25 10.76
CA LEU A 323 3.31 -4.48 10.70
C LEU A 323 3.69 -5.36 9.49
N ALA A 324 2.99 -6.49 9.33
CA ALA A 324 3.19 -7.41 8.23
C ALA A 324 2.82 -6.78 6.87
N GLY A 325 1.75 -5.98 6.82
CA GLY A 325 1.29 -5.32 5.59
C GLY A 325 2.33 -4.37 5.00
N ALA A 326 2.97 -3.56 5.82
CA ALA A 326 4.02 -2.66 5.37
C ALA A 326 5.37 -3.36 5.14
N ALA A 327 5.60 -4.51 5.81
CA ALA A 327 6.81 -5.30 5.66
C ALA A 327 6.88 -6.12 4.35
N ILE A 328 5.97 -5.91 3.39
CA ILE A 328 5.99 -6.59 2.09
C ILE A 328 6.83 -5.81 1.06
N PHE A 329 6.71 -4.48 1.05
CA PHE A 329 7.24 -3.65 -0.04
C PHE A 329 8.77 -3.58 -0.11
N PRO A 330 9.51 -3.32 0.98
CA PRO A 330 10.97 -3.29 0.91
C PRO A 330 11.58 -4.64 0.51
N PRO A 331 11.14 -5.79 1.10
CA PRO A 331 11.73 -7.07 0.76
C PRO A 331 11.44 -7.54 -0.67
N ILE A 332 10.26 -7.20 -1.25
CA ILE A 332 9.98 -7.63 -2.63
C ILE A 332 10.89 -6.92 -3.64
N ASN A 333 11.23 -5.65 -3.39
CA ASN A 333 12.19 -4.93 -4.22
C ASN A 333 13.58 -5.56 -4.11
N ALA A 334 14.05 -5.81 -2.89
CA ALA A 334 15.35 -6.43 -2.65
C ALA A 334 15.42 -7.86 -3.24
N LEU A 335 14.38 -8.68 -3.05
CA LEU A 335 14.31 -10.03 -3.63
C LEU A 335 14.33 -10.00 -5.16
N SER A 336 13.65 -9.01 -5.75
CA SER A 336 13.67 -8.83 -7.21
C SER A 336 15.07 -8.53 -7.73
N ILE A 337 15.86 -7.72 -7.01
CA ILE A 337 17.26 -7.45 -7.33
C ILE A 337 18.11 -8.70 -7.14
N GLU A 338 17.96 -9.42 -6.01
CA GLU A 338 18.72 -10.63 -5.71
C GLU A 338 18.53 -11.73 -6.77
N VAL A 339 17.32 -11.86 -7.31
CA VAL A 339 16.97 -12.96 -8.25
C VAL A 339 17.21 -12.57 -9.70
N PHE A 340 16.86 -11.35 -10.09
CA PHE A 340 16.84 -10.92 -11.50
C PHE A 340 17.89 -9.87 -11.86
N GLY A 341 18.56 -9.30 -10.88
CA GLY A 341 19.53 -8.21 -11.06
C GLY A 341 18.88 -6.82 -11.01
N VAL A 342 19.72 -5.81 -10.75
CA VAL A 342 19.27 -4.42 -10.62
C VAL A 342 18.69 -3.86 -11.92
N GLU A 343 19.28 -4.26 -13.06
CA GLU A 343 18.85 -3.80 -14.39
C GLU A 343 17.44 -4.29 -14.77
N ALA A 344 17.07 -5.48 -14.31
CA ALA A 344 15.75 -6.04 -14.57
C ALA A 344 14.66 -5.52 -13.61
N LEU A 345 15.02 -4.82 -12.55
CA LEU A 345 14.11 -4.40 -11.48
C LEU A 345 12.86 -3.66 -11.99
N PRO A 346 12.94 -2.64 -12.86
CA PRO A 346 11.75 -1.93 -13.32
C PRO A 346 10.77 -2.85 -14.07
N LYS A 347 11.30 -3.76 -14.89
CA LYS A 347 10.50 -4.74 -15.66
C LYS A 347 9.86 -5.79 -14.73
N VAL A 348 10.61 -6.29 -13.75
CA VAL A 348 10.10 -7.24 -12.75
C VAL A 348 8.98 -6.63 -11.93
N LEU A 349 9.18 -5.42 -11.40
CA LEU A 349 8.15 -4.73 -10.60
C LEU A 349 6.92 -4.38 -11.44
N GLY A 350 7.09 -4.00 -12.71
CA GLY A 350 6.00 -3.78 -13.64
C GLY A 350 5.17 -5.04 -13.87
N LEU A 351 5.83 -6.19 -14.11
CA LEU A 351 5.16 -7.49 -14.28
C LEU A 351 4.49 -7.95 -12.97
N LEU A 352 5.19 -7.84 -11.82
CA LEU A 352 4.59 -8.14 -10.52
C LEU A 352 3.35 -7.27 -10.27
N GLY A 353 3.43 -5.96 -10.51
CA GLY A 353 2.28 -5.05 -10.39
C GLY A 353 1.10 -5.49 -11.25
N LEU A 354 1.35 -5.85 -12.51
CA LEU A 354 0.30 -6.28 -13.44
C LEU A 354 -0.34 -7.62 -13.00
N PHE A 355 0.47 -8.62 -12.73
CA PHE A 355 -0.04 -9.96 -12.40
C PHE A 355 -0.62 -10.08 -10.99
N THR A 356 -0.32 -9.16 -10.08
CA THR A 356 -0.93 -9.12 -8.75
C THR A 356 -2.28 -8.41 -8.72
N ILE A 357 -2.69 -7.70 -9.79
CA ILE A 357 -3.99 -7.04 -9.88
C ILE A 357 -5.16 -7.97 -9.50
N PRO A 358 -5.27 -9.22 -10.00
CA PRO A 358 -6.36 -10.11 -9.61
C PRO A 358 -6.43 -10.36 -8.10
N PHE A 359 -5.28 -10.49 -7.44
CA PHE A 359 -5.22 -10.71 -5.99
C PHE A 359 -5.62 -9.46 -5.21
N THR A 360 -5.05 -8.31 -5.56
CA THR A 360 -5.33 -7.05 -4.87
C THR A 360 -6.75 -6.57 -5.06
N PHE A 361 -7.37 -6.91 -6.19
CA PHE A 361 -8.78 -6.62 -6.45
C PHE A 361 -9.71 -7.64 -5.80
N ALA A 362 -9.51 -8.94 -6.06
CA ALA A 362 -10.49 -9.95 -5.75
C ALA A 362 -10.51 -10.38 -4.27
N THR A 363 -9.38 -10.26 -3.54
CA THR A 363 -9.29 -10.80 -2.17
C THR A 363 -10.32 -10.19 -1.23
N SER A 364 -10.53 -8.87 -1.27
CA SER A 364 -11.49 -8.21 -0.37
C SER A 364 -12.94 -8.56 -0.70
N PRO A 365 -13.45 -8.47 -1.96
CA PRO A 365 -14.78 -8.92 -2.31
C PRO A 365 -15.02 -10.41 -2.05
N LEU A 366 -14.03 -11.28 -2.31
CA LEU A 366 -14.13 -12.70 -2.03
C LEU A 366 -14.19 -13.01 -0.53
N ALA A 367 -13.44 -12.27 0.29
CA ALA A 367 -13.53 -12.37 1.74
C ALA A 367 -14.92 -11.96 2.24
N GLY A 368 -15.47 -10.87 1.70
CA GLY A 368 -16.83 -10.45 1.99
C GLY A 368 -17.88 -11.48 1.56
N TRP A 369 -17.76 -12.04 0.35
CA TRP A 369 -18.62 -13.10 -0.13
C TRP A 369 -18.54 -14.36 0.75
N LEU A 370 -17.31 -14.76 1.11
CA LEU A 370 -17.08 -15.91 1.99
C LEU A 370 -17.74 -15.69 3.36
N ARG A 371 -17.64 -14.49 3.92
CA ARG A 371 -18.34 -14.10 5.15
C ARG A 371 -19.86 -14.16 4.99
N ASP A 372 -20.40 -13.66 3.87
CA ASP A 372 -21.84 -13.69 3.59
C ASP A 372 -22.39 -15.13 3.52
N VAL A 373 -21.62 -16.05 2.90
CA VAL A 373 -22.01 -17.46 2.78
C VAL A 373 -21.83 -18.22 4.09
N SER A 374 -20.73 -17.99 4.82
CA SER A 374 -20.42 -18.71 6.07
C SER A 374 -21.11 -18.12 7.30
N GLY A 375 -21.59 -16.87 7.22
CA GLY A 375 -22.25 -16.16 8.30
C GLY A 375 -21.32 -15.58 9.37
N ASN A 376 -20.00 -15.76 9.24
CA ASN A 376 -19.00 -15.28 10.22
C ASN A 376 -17.63 -15.05 9.61
N TYR A 377 -16.76 -14.30 10.33
CA TYR A 377 -15.37 -14.05 9.94
C TYR A 377 -14.38 -15.18 10.29
N LEU A 378 -14.78 -16.20 11.02
CA LEU A 378 -13.90 -17.34 11.35
C LEU A 378 -13.41 -18.03 10.07
N THR A 379 -14.32 -18.27 9.11
CA THR A 379 -13.99 -18.92 7.83
C THR A 379 -13.05 -18.04 6.98
N VAL A 380 -13.28 -16.73 6.95
CA VAL A 380 -12.41 -15.77 6.25
C VAL A 380 -11.02 -15.76 6.87
N SER A 381 -10.95 -15.68 8.19
CA SER A 381 -9.67 -15.69 8.92
C SER A 381 -8.90 -16.99 8.70
N ALA A 382 -9.59 -18.14 8.73
CA ALA A 382 -8.98 -19.44 8.46
C ALA A 382 -8.42 -19.53 7.02
N ALA A 383 -9.14 -18.99 6.04
CA ALA A 383 -8.65 -18.92 4.66
C ALA A 383 -7.41 -18.02 4.56
N PHE A 384 -7.42 -16.84 5.20
CA PHE A 384 -6.26 -15.95 5.21
C PHE A 384 -5.06 -16.56 5.91
N VAL A 385 -5.26 -17.21 7.07
CA VAL A 385 -4.21 -17.96 7.78
C VAL A 385 -3.57 -19.00 6.86
N THR A 386 -4.38 -19.81 6.21
CA THR A 386 -3.89 -20.88 5.32
C THR A 386 -3.11 -20.34 4.13
N LEU A 387 -3.62 -19.30 3.47
CA LEU A 387 -2.96 -18.66 2.34
C LEU A 387 -1.66 -17.96 2.75
N CYS A 388 -1.64 -17.29 3.90
CA CYS A 388 -0.43 -16.65 4.42
C CYS A 388 0.64 -17.68 4.81
N LEU A 389 0.26 -18.80 5.42
CA LEU A 389 1.20 -19.88 5.73
C LEU A 389 1.77 -20.51 4.46
N ALA A 390 0.95 -20.72 3.43
CA ALA A 390 1.42 -21.22 2.13
C ALA A 390 2.40 -20.23 1.48
N GLY A 391 2.07 -18.93 1.48
CA GLY A 391 2.96 -17.87 0.99
C GLY A 391 4.27 -17.79 1.78
N ALA A 392 4.20 -17.86 3.11
CA ALA A 392 5.38 -17.88 3.98
C ALA A 392 6.29 -19.08 3.69
N ALA A 393 5.72 -20.28 3.55
CA ALA A 393 6.46 -21.49 3.19
C ALA A 393 7.16 -21.36 1.84
N ALA A 394 6.48 -20.78 0.83
CA ALA A 394 7.05 -20.53 -0.48
C ALA A 394 8.25 -19.58 -0.40
N PHE A 395 8.14 -18.47 0.34
CA PHE A 395 9.23 -17.53 0.50
C PHE A 395 10.41 -18.10 1.32
N PHE A 396 10.17 -18.90 2.35
CA PHE A 396 11.24 -19.61 3.04
C PHE A 396 11.93 -20.65 2.15
N ALA A 397 11.20 -21.33 1.27
CA ALA A 397 11.79 -22.25 0.28
C ALA A 397 12.69 -21.49 -0.71
N ILE A 398 12.25 -20.31 -1.21
CA ILE A 398 13.09 -19.43 -2.05
C ILE A 398 14.35 -19.01 -1.28
N GLY A 399 14.22 -18.56 -0.04
CA GLY A 399 15.37 -18.14 0.78
C GLY A 399 16.36 -19.28 1.05
N ARG A 400 15.89 -20.53 1.16
CA ARG A 400 16.75 -21.70 1.26
C ARG A 400 17.49 -21.95 -0.05
N HIS A 401 16.77 -21.97 -1.16
CA HIS A 401 17.35 -22.19 -2.49
C HIS A 401 18.44 -21.16 -2.84
N LEU A 402 18.19 -19.88 -2.56
CA LEU A 402 19.19 -18.82 -2.80
C LEU A 402 20.47 -19.03 -1.97
N ARG A 403 20.33 -19.40 -0.69
CA ARG A 403 21.50 -19.68 0.17
C ARG A 403 22.29 -20.90 -0.28
N GLU A 404 21.63 -21.95 -0.77
CA GLU A 404 22.28 -23.14 -1.29
C GLU A 404 23.07 -22.83 -2.56
N LYS A 405 22.53 -22.00 -3.45
CA LYS A 405 23.20 -21.54 -4.66
C LYS A 405 24.47 -20.75 -4.34
N VAL A 406 24.40 -19.78 -3.44
CA VAL A 406 25.59 -19.00 -3.01
C VAL A 406 26.66 -19.89 -2.39
N ARG A 407 26.28 -20.88 -1.59
CA ARG A 407 27.25 -21.84 -1.01
C ARG A 407 27.93 -22.70 -2.09
N ALA A 408 27.18 -23.15 -3.09
CA ALA A 408 27.72 -23.95 -4.19
C ALA A 408 28.74 -23.14 -5.03
N GLU A 409 28.44 -21.86 -5.31
CA GLU A 409 29.34 -20.95 -6.01
C GLU A 409 30.64 -20.72 -5.23
N HIS A 410 30.57 -20.48 -3.92
CA HIS A 410 31.76 -20.32 -3.07
C HIS A 410 32.62 -21.60 -3.02
N MET A 411 32.00 -22.77 -2.96
CA MET A 411 32.75 -24.05 -2.97
C MET A 411 33.43 -24.29 -4.31
N SER A 412 32.81 -23.93 -5.44
CA SER A 412 33.42 -24.07 -6.75
C SER A 412 34.63 -23.14 -6.95
N HIS A 413 34.58 -21.92 -6.42
CA HIS A 413 35.72 -21.00 -6.43
C HIS A 413 36.84 -21.40 -5.47
N ALA A 414 36.54 -22.08 -4.37
CA ALA A 414 37.58 -22.56 -3.44
C ALA A 414 38.34 -23.81 -3.95
N LEU A 415 37.79 -24.47 -4.98
CA LEU A 415 38.36 -25.67 -5.62
C LEU A 415 39.18 -25.33 -6.90
N GLN A 416 39.13 -24.09 -7.37
CA GLN A 416 39.95 -23.53 -8.44
C GLN A 416 41.15 -22.79 -7.89
#